data_69fbbcbf1589a4b9a83a6806c7cf3a73
#
_entry.id   69fbbcbf1589a4b9a83a6806c7cf3a73
#
_cell.length_a   1.000
_cell.length_b   1.000
_cell.length_c   1.000
_cell.angle_alpha   90.00
_cell.angle_beta   90.00
_cell.angle_gamma   90.00
#
_symmetry.space_group_name_H-M   'P 1'
#
loop_
_entity.id
_entity.type
_entity.pdbx_description
1 polymer ?
#
loop_
_entity_poly.entity_id
_entity_poly.type
_entity_poly.pdbx_seq_one_letter_code
_entity_poly.pdbx_strand_id
1 'polypeptide(L)'
;TLYFGNNVDNHVHAHDTRTGKRKWSFAADGSVRFAPVIKEGWIYFGSDDGHIYCVDAAKGTQIWKYRPGPSGEHIIGNGRMVSLWPIRTGVLVENGVLYAAAGIFPYEGLYIVALNAKTGRPVWVNDTAGDQAWGLQYGGMAPQGYIVASSDTVYIPTGRSMPAAFDKRTGKFKR
;
A
#
# COMPACT_ATOMS: atom_id res chain seq x y z
N THR A 1 -11.50 15.68 11.99
CA THR A 1 -12.06 14.43 11.44
C THR A 1 -11.09 13.29 11.73
N LEU A 2 -11.59 12.16 12.18
CA LEU A 2 -10.87 10.90 12.32
C LEU A 2 -11.08 10.05 11.06
N TYR A 3 -10.00 9.49 10.52
CA TYR A 3 -10.06 8.57 9.39
C TYR A 3 -9.46 7.23 9.79
N PHE A 4 -10.12 6.13 9.44
CA PHE A 4 -9.61 4.78 9.70
C PHE A 4 -10.09 3.80 8.65
N GLY A 5 -9.25 2.80 8.36
CA GLY A 5 -9.61 1.64 7.55
C GLY A 5 -10.27 0.57 8.41
N ASN A 6 -11.15 -0.21 7.82
CA ASN A 6 -11.78 -1.33 8.46
C ASN A 6 -11.60 -2.59 7.59
N ASN A 7 -11.11 -3.65 8.21
CA ASN A 7 -10.86 -4.92 7.53
C ASN A 7 -12.08 -5.86 7.55
N VAL A 8 -13.15 -5.49 8.23
CA VAL A 8 -14.38 -6.30 8.31
C VAL A 8 -15.33 -5.92 7.20
N ASP A 9 -15.58 -4.62 7.01
CA ASP A 9 -16.52 -4.10 6.01
C ASP A 9 -15.84 -3.54 4.73
N ASN A 10 -14.50 -3.59 4.67
CA ASN A 10 -13.68 -3.11 3.54
C ASN A 10 -13.79 -1.60 3.28
N HIS A 11 -14.13 -0.81 4.29
CA HIS A 11 -14.31 0.63 4.12
C HIS A 11 -13.20 1.45 4.78
N VAL A 12 -13.00 2.63 4.22
CA VAL A 12 -12.41 3.76 4.94
C VAL A 12 -13.53 4.65 5.41
N HIS A 13 -13.53 4.98 6.70
CA HIS A 13 -14.51 5.82 7.35
C HIS A 13 -13.94 7.17 7.74
N ALA A 14 -14.75 8.20 7.65
CA ALA A 14 -14.47 9.51 8.19
C ALA A 14 -15.52 9.87 9.24
N HIS A 15 -15.06 10.18 10.45
CA HIS A 15 -15.92 10.54 11.57
C HIS A 15 -15.57 11.93 12.10
N ASP A 16 -16.58 12.65 12.51
CA ASP A 16 -16.42 13.89 13.24
C ASP A 16 -15.89 13.59 14.64
N THR A 17 -14.73 14.14 15.01
CA THR A 17 -14.06 13.86 16.29
C THR A 17 -14.81 14.42 17.50
N ARG A 18 -15.64 15.44 17.32
CA ARG A 18 -16.40 16.06 18.40
C ARG A 18 -17.72 15.34 18.70
N THR A 19 -18.38 14.82 17.65
CA THR A 19 -19.73 14.22 17.77
C THR A 19 -19.73 12.71 17.62
N GLY A 20 -18.62 12.10 17.13
CA GLY A 20 -18.56 10.69 16.76
C GLY A 20 -19.34 10.32 15.50
N LYS A 21 -20.12 11.25 14.91
CA LYS A 21 -20.95 10.96 13.76
C LYS A 21 -20.11 10.70 12.51
N ARG A 22 -20.52 9.70 11.72
CA ARG A 22 -19.91 9.43 10.41
C ARG A 22 -20.24 10.54 9.44
N LYS A 23 -19.19 11.08 8.80
CA LYS A 23 -19.30 12.08 7.72
C LYS A 23 -19.49 11.39 6.38
N TRP A 24 -18.65 10.40 6.11
CA TRP A 24 -18.73 9.57 4.91
C TRP A 24 -18.04 8.22 5.13
N SER A 25 -18.26 7.30 4.21
CA SER A 25 -17.49 6.06 4.07
C SER A 25 -17.22 5.78 2.59
N PHE A 26 -16.04 5.22 2.32
CA PHE A 26 -15.61 4.79 0.99
C PHE A 26 -15.41 3.28 1.01
N ALA A 27 -16.09 2.56 0.11
CA ALA A 27 -15.93 1.12 -0.05
C ALA A 27 -14.75 0.81 -0.98
N ALA A 28 -13.78 0.03 -0.48
CA ALA A 28 -12.79 -0.66 -1.31
C ALA A 28 -13.30 -2.07 -1.61
N ASP A 29 -12.74 -2.71 -2.64
CA ASP A 29 -13.14 -4.08 -3.01
C ASP A 29 -12.49 -5.15 -2.12
N GLY A 30 -11.61 -4.75 -1.19
CA GLY A 30 -10.94 -5.61 -0.22
C GLY A 30 -10.63 -4.92 1.10
N SER A 31 -10.09 -5.67 2.05
CA SER A 31 -9.80 -5.17 3.40
C SER A 31 -8.79 -4.03 3.40
N VAL A 32 -9.08 -2.97 4.15
CA VAL A 32 -8.15 -1.86 4.41
C VAL A 32 -7.52 -2.07 5.79
N ARG A 33 -6.28 -2.59 5.81
CA ARG A 33 -5.64 -3.07 7.05
C ARG A 33 -4.83 -2.04 7.79
N PHE A 34 -4.29 -1.06 7.07
CA PHE A 34 -3.42 -0.03 7.64
C PHE A 34 -4.15 1.31 7.69
N ALA A 35 -3.73 2.15 8.65
CA ALA A 35 -4.27 3.48 8.76
C ALA A 35 -4.03 4.27 7.47
N PRO A 36 -5.04 4.96 6.94
CA PRO A 36 -4.87 5.81 5.78
C PRO A 36 -3.97 7.02 6.11
N VAL A 37 -3.21 7.46 5.12
CA VAL A 37 -2.35 8.65 5.21
C VAL A 37 -3.11 9.85 4.65
N ILE A 38 -3.15 10.95 5.40
CA ILE A 38 -3.78 12.20 5.00
C ILE A 38 -2.70 13.21 4.61
N LYS A 39 -2.76 13.72 3.40
CA LYS A 39 -1.84 14.77 2.92
C LYS A 39 -2.57 15.72 1.97
N GLU A 40 -2.46 17.02 2.23
CA GLU A 40 -2.98 18.08 1.35
C GLU A 40 -4.47 17.91 0.95
N GLY A 41 -5.31 17.46 1.89
CA GLY A 41 -6.75 17.25 1.65
C GLY A 41 -7.11 15.95 0.94
N TRP A 42 -6.16 15.08 0.72
CA TRP A 42 -6.35 13.75 0.13
C TRP A 42 -5.98 12.64 1.11
N ILE A 43 -6.60 11.50 0.92
CA ILE A 43 -6.41 10.30 1.74
C ILE A 43 -5.89 9.18 0.84
N TYR A 44 -4.82 8.54 1.28
CA TYR A 44 -4.16 7.45 0.57
C TYR A 44 -4.16 6.20 1.41
N PHE A 45 -4.48 5.07 0.81
CA PHE A 45 -4.45 3.77 1.49
C PHE A 45 -4.29 2.62 0.49
N GLY A 46 -3.83 1.49 0.99
CA GLY A 46 -3.80 0.23 0.26
C GLY A 46 -4.89 -0.73 0.71
N SER A 47 -5.28 -1.63 -0.16
CA SER A 47 -6.33 -2.61 0.08
C SER A 47 -5.90 -4.03 -0.32
N ASP A 48 -6.52 -5.03 0.29
CA ASP A 48 -6.33 -6.45 -0.05
C ASP A 48 -6.87 -6.80 -1.46
N ASP A 49 -7.60 -5.89 -2.12
CA ASP A 49 -8.00 -6.03 -3.52
C ASP A 49 -6.86 -5.78 -4.53
N GLY A 50 -5.67 -5.43 -4.03
CA GLY A 50 -4.48 -5.17 -4.84
C GLY A 50 -4.38 -3.74 -5.37
N HIS A 51 -5.21 -2.81 -4.90
CA HIS A 51 -5.16 -1.41 -5.32
C HIS A 51 -4.67 -0.48 -4.22
N ILE A 52 -4.00 0.57 -4.68
CA ILE A 52 -3.72 1.77 -3.92
C ILE A 52 -4.77 2.81 -4.33
N TYR A 53 -5.36 3.46 -3.36
CA TYR A 53 -6.42 4.45 -3.56
C TYR A 53 -5.99 5.84 -3.11
N CYS A 54 -6.51 6.83 -3.81
CA CYS A 54 -6.54 8.21 -3.38
C CYS A 54 -7.99 8.70 -3.39
N VAL A 55 -8.46 9.24 -2.26
CA VAL A 55 -9.81 9.80 -2.14
C VAL A 55 -9.77 11.22 -1.55
N ASP A 56 -10.77 12.03 -1.88
CA ASP A 56 -10.96 13.34 -1.32
C ASP A 56 -11.29 13.26 0.17
N ALA A 57 -10.54 13.94 1.02
CA ALA A 57 -10.69 13.86 2.47
C ALA A 57 -12.00 14.46 2.98
N ALA A 58 -12.56 15.45 2.27
CA ALA A 58 -13.80 16.10 2.67
C ALA A 58 -15.04 15.32 2.22
N LYS A 59 -14.98 14.73 1.01
CA LYS A 59 -16.14 14.12 0.34
C LYS A 59 -16.12 12.58 0.36
N GLY A 60 -14.95 11.94 0.51
CA GLY A 60 -14.80 10.50 0.37
C GLY A 60 -14.96 9.98 -1.07
N THR A 61 -14.82 10.86 -2.07
CA THR A 61 -14.90 10.46 -3.49
C THR A 61 -13.54 10.05 -4.01
N GLN A 62 -13.50 9.02 -4.85
CA GLN A 62 -12.27 8.55 -5.47
C GLN A 62 -11.70 9.61 -6.42
N ILE A 63 -10.39 9.90 -6.25
CA ILE A 63 -9.60 10.74 -7.16
C ILE A 63 -8.92 9.85 -8.20
N TRP A 64 -8.18 8.82 -7.73
CA TRP A 64 -7.56 7.81 -8.56
C TRP A 64 -7.42 6.50 -7.80
N LYS A 65 -7.24 5.40 -8.54
CA LYS A 65 -6.75 4.13 -8.02
C LYS A 65 -5.68 3.55 -8.96
N TYR A 66 -4.74 2.81 -8.40
CA TYR A 66 -3.64 2.20 -9.13
C TYR A 66 -3.42 0.75 -8.67
N ARG A 67 -3.22 -0.16 -9.61
CA ARG A 67 -2.88 -1.56 -9.35
C ARG A 67 -1.40 -1.79 -9.68
N PRO A 68 -0.53 -2.10 -8.69
CA PRO A 68 0.87 -2.43 -8.94
C PRO A 68 1.07 -3.79 -9.61
N GLY A 69 0.27 -4.80 -9.25
CA GLY A 69 0.34 -6.15 -9.79
C GLY A 69 -0.11 -6.25 -11.26
N PRO A 70 0.32 -7.30 -11.97
CA PRO A 70 0.15 -7.42 -13.43
C PRO A 70 -1.29 -7.72 -13.84
N SER A 71 -2.09 -8.32 -12.97
CA SER A 71 -3.46 -8.71 -13.28
C SER A 71 -4.42 -8.52 -12.11
N GLY A 72 -5.70 -8.83 -12.35
CA GLY A 72 -6.76 -8.82 -11.34
C GLY A 72 -7.01 -10.18 -10.70
N GLU A 73 -6.04 -11.08 -10.70
CA GLU A 73 -6.17 -12.41 -10.12
C GLU A 73 -6.41 -12.37 -8.61
N HIS A 74 -7.27 -13.29 -8.16
CA HIS A 74 -7.66 -13.40 -6.76
C HIS A 74 -7.44 -14.81 -6.24
N ILE A 75 -7.17 -14.88 -4.95
CA ILE A 75 -7.06 -16.13 -4.20
C ILE A 75 -7.97 -16.09 -2.98
N ILE A 76 -8.26 -17.24 -2.41
CA ILE A 76 -8.94 -17.32 -1.12
C ILE A 76 -7.88 -17.17 -0.01
N GLY A 77 -7.98 -16.09 0.73
CA GLY A 77 -7.14 -15.81 1.90
C GLY A 77 -7.98 -15.51 3.13
N ASN A 78 -7.82 -16.30 4.21
CA ASN A 78 -8.58 -16.15 5.46
C ASN A 78 -10.11 -16.13 5.26
N GLY A 79 -10.63 -16.99 4.39
CA GLY A 79 -12.06 -17.10 4.10
C GLY A 79 -12.64 -15.95 3.26
N ARG A 80 -11.79 -15.17 2.61
CA ARG A 80 -12.19 -14.04 1.74
C ARG A 80 -11.45 -14.09 0.41
N MET A 81 -12.05 -13.51 -0.62
CA MET A 81 -11.36 -13.23 -1.87
C MET A 81 -10.40 -12.05 -1.65
N VAL A 82 -9.12 -12.26 -1.94
CA VAL A 82 -8.09 -11.23 -1.89
C VAL A 82 -7.30 -11.25 -3.19
N SER A 83 -6.72 -10.13 -3.57
CA SER A 83 -5.81 -10.10 -4.72
C SER A 83 -4.62 -11.05 -4.49
N LEU A 84 -4.09 -11.62 -5.55
CA LEU A 84 -2.81 -12.34 -5.51
C LEU A 84 -1.65 -11.40 -5.09
N TRP A 85 -1.78 -10.10 -5.40
CA TRP A 85 -0.85 -9.04 -4.99
C TRP A 85 -1.54 -7.98 -4.12
N PRO A 86 -1.95 -8.34 -2.88
CA PRO A 86 -2.61 -7.40 -1.99
C PRO A 86 -1.64 -6.33 -1.48
N ILE A 87 -2.14 -5.15 -1.13
CA ILE A 87 -1.33 -4.11 -0.52
C ILE A 87 -1.32 -4.34 1.00
N ARG A 88 -0.28 -5.01 1.47
CA ARG A 88 -0.09 -5.36 2.89
C ARG A 88 0.92 -4.44 3.60
N THR A 89 1.20 -3.27 3.03
CA THR A 89 1.97 -2.21 3.66
C THR A 89 1.09 -0.99 3.92
N GLY A 90 1.42 -0.23 4.98
CA GLY A 90 0.97 1.15 5.07
C GLY A 90 1.65 1.95 3.97
N VAL A 91 0.91 2.87 3.35
CA VAL A 91 1.49 3.77 2.33
C VAL A 91 2.30 4.89 3.00
N LEU A 92 3.37 5.34 2.35
CA LEU A 92 4.14 6.52 2.76
C LEU A 92 3.98 7.60 1.70
N VAL A 93 3.62 8.83 2.11
CA VAL A 93 3.54 9.99 1.19
C VAL A 93 4.51 11.06 1.64
N GLU A 94 5.49 11.34 0.80
CA GLU A 94 6.53 12.33 1.08
C GLU A 94 6.94 13.07 -0.19
N ASN A 95 7.05 14.39 -0.10
CA ASN A 95 7.46 15.27 -1.21
C ASN A 95 6.69 15.03 -2.52
N GLY A 96 5.37 14.79 -2.43
CA GLY A 96 4.51 14.54 -3.59
C GLY A 96 4.63 13.15 -4.22
N VAL A 97 5.39 12.24 -3.58
CA VAL A 97 5.54 10.84 -4.01
C VAL A 97 4.93 9.92 -2.97
N LEU A 98 4.13 8.95 -3.44
CA LEU A 98 3.57 7.88 -2.64
C LEU A 98 4.40 6.61 -2.87
N TYR A 99 4.76 5.93 -1.78
CA TYR A 99 5.46 4.63 -1.79
C TYR A 99 4.54 3.55 -1.21
N ALA A 100 4.51 2.39 -1.86
CA ALA A 100 3.75 1.22 -1.42
C ALA A 100 4.40 -0.07 -1.94
N ALA A 101 4.00 -1.21 -1.35
CA ALA A 101 4.40 -2.53 -1.83
C ALA A 101 3.17 -3.43 -1.97
N ALA A 102 3.12 -4.17 -3.08
CA ALA A 102 2.11 -5.16 -3.40
C ALA A 102 2.71 -6.56 -3.46
N GLY A 103 1.94 -7.56 -3.05
CA GLY A 103 2.35 -8.96 -3.00
C GLY A 103 2.82 -9.38 -1.61
N ILE A 104 2.64 -10.66 -1.30
CA ILE A 104 3.06 -11.29 -0.04
C ILE A 104 3.82 -12.60 -0.27
N PHE A 105 3.72 -13.14 -1.48
CA PHE A 105 4.42 -14.35 -1.88
C PHE A 105 5.50 -14.01 -2.90
N PRO A 106 6.79 -14.13 -2.56
CA PRO A 106 7.89 -13.75 -3.45
C PRO A 106 7.83 -14.43 -4.82
N TYR A 107 7.44 -15.70 -4.86
CA TYR A 107 7.35 -16.50 -6.09
C TYR A 107 6.19 -16.08 -7.03
N GLU A 108 5.23 -15.31 -6.54
CA GLU A 108 4.16 -14.70 -7.34
C GLU A 108 4.51 -13.29 -7.83
N GLY A 109 5.70 -12.80 -7.46
CA GLY A 109 6.16 -11.46 -7.73
C GLY A 109 5.80 -10.45 -6.64
N LEU A 110 6.70 -9.50 -6.48
CA LEU A 110 6.54 -8.36 -5.56
C LEU A 110 6.73 -7.07 -6.34
N TYR A 111 5.86 -6.12 -6.10
CA TYR A 111 5.85 -4.83 -6.79
C TYR A 111 6.02 -3.71 -5.78
N ILE A 112 7.22 -3.13 -5.74
CA ILE A 112 7.49 -1.92 -4.96
C ILE A 112 7.30 -0.74 -5.88
N VAL A 113 6.48 0.23 -5.49
CA VAL A 113 6.11 1.34 -6.36
C VAL A 113 6.34 2.69 -5.70
N ALA A 114 6.77 3.66 -6.51
CA ALA A 114 6.65 5.07 -6.23
C ALA A 114 5.69 5.69 -7.25
N LEU A 115 4.66 6.36 -6.75
CA LEU A 115 3.64 7.01 -7.57
C LEU A 115 3.67 8.52 -7.34
N ASN A 116 3.39 9.29 -8.36
CA ASN A 116 3.05 10.68 -8.17
C ASN A 116 1.75 10.76 -7.35
N ALA A 117 1.81 11.34 -6.16
CA ALA A 117 0.69 11.33 -5.22
C ALA A 117 -0.56 12.03 -5.79
N LYS A 118 -0.40 13.07 -6.61
CA LYS A 118 -1.52 13.80 -7.24
C LYS A 118 -2.24 13.00 -8.32
N THR A 119 -1.48 12.27 -9.15
CA THR A 119 -2.03 11.68 -10.37
C THR A 119 -2.16 10.17 -10.34
N GLY A 120 -1.55 9.50 -9.36
CA GLY A 120 -1.46 8.04 -9.29
C GLY A 120 -0.54 7.42 -10.36
N ARG A 121 0.14 8.24 -11.19
CA ARG A 121 1.04 7.73 -12.24
C ARG A 121 2.35 7.23 -11.63
N PRO A 122 2.89 6.10 -12.11
CA PRO A 122 4.18 5.60 -11.66
C PRO A 122 5.30 6.60 -11.91
N VAL A 123 6.14 6.81 -10.89
CA VAL A 123 7.46 7.44 -11.00
C VAL A 123 8.49 6.35 -11.31
N TRP A 124 8.39 5.24 -10.56
CA TRP A 124 9.11 4.00 -10.84
C TRP A 124 8.34 2.79 -10.28
N VAL A 125 8.62 1.63 -10.84
CA VAL A 125 8.14 0.33 -10.37
C VAL A 125 9.36 -0.59 -10.27
N ASN A 126 9.52 -1.27 -9.14
CA ASN A 126 10.45 -2.38 -9.00
C ASN A 126 9.63 -3.66 -8.88
N ASP A 127 9.73 -4.51 -9.90
CA ASP A 127 9.06 -5.82 -10.03
C ASP A 127 10.03 -7.00 -9.88
N THR A 128 11.30 -6.70 -9.58
CA THR A 128 12.36 -7.70 -9.42
C THR A 128 12.66 -8.04 -7.94
N ALA A 129 11.97 -7.39 -7.01
CA ALA A 129 12.19 -7.58 -5.58
C ALA A 129 11.87 -9.02 -5.11
N GLY A 130 10.94 -9.71 -5.80
CA GLY A 130 10.60 -11.12 -5.52
C GLY A 130 11.71 -12.10 -5.89
N ASP A 131 12.52 -11.78 -6.91
CA ASP A 131 13.57 -12.64 -7.44
C ASP A 131 14.85 -12.62 -6.60
N GLN A 132 14.96 -11.67 -5.66
CA GLN A 132 16.13 -11.53 -4.82
C GLN A 132 16.20 -12.68 -3.81
N ALA A 133 17.12 -13.61 -4.05
CA ALA A 133 17.47 -14.64 -3.08
C ALA A 133 18.28 -14.00 -1.94
N TRP A 134 17.60 -13.53 -0.93
CA TRP A 134 18.14 -12.75 0.21
C TRP A 134 19.03 -13.53 1.16
N GLY A 135 19.62 -14.65 0.72
CA GLY A 135 20.44 -15.52 1.57
C GLY A 135 19.66 -16.19 2.71
N LEU A 136 18.36 -16.17 2.65
CA LEU A 136 17.50 -16.74 3.66
C LEU A 136 17.07 -18.15 3.24
N GLN A 137 17.19 -19.09 4.15
CA GLN A 137 16.84 -20.51 3.98
C GLN A 137 15.37 -20.74 3.52
N TYR A 138 14.52 -19.71 3.57
CA TYR A 138 13.10 -19.73 3.22
C TYR A 138 12.68 -18.54 2.33
N GLY A 139 13.59 -18.11 1.49
CA GLY A 139 13.40 -17.33 0.28
C GLY A 139 12.42 -16.17 0.29
N GLY A 140 12.93 -14.97 0.14
CA GLY A 140 12.20 -13.83 -0.38
C GLY A 140 11.60 -12.89 0.66
N MET A 141 11.28 -11.73 0.18
CA MET A 141 10.65 -10.64 0.92
C MET A 141 9.12 -10.85 0.95
N ALA A 142 8.49 -10.65 2.10
CA ALA A 142 7.04 -10.62 2.26
C ALA A 142 6.63 -9.26 2.85
N PRO A 143 6.37 -8.24 2.02
CA PRO A 143 6.09 -6.89 2.48
C PRO A 143 4.88 -6.82 3.40
N GLN A 144 5.11 -6.44 4.66
CA GLN A 144 4.04 -6.28 5.64
C GLN A 144 4.46 -5.31 6.74
N GLY A 145 3.68 -4.25 6.94
CA GLY A 145 3.95 -3.23 7.97
C GLY A 145 4.04 -1.83 7.38
N TYR A 146 4.48 -0.86 8.20
CA TYR A 146 4.61 0.53 7.78
C TYR A 146 5.95 0.80 7.08
N ILE A 147 5.87 1.43 5.91
CA ILE A 147 7.03 1.90 5.15
C ILE A 147 7.60 3.14 5.83
N VAL A 148 8.92 3.21 5.91
CA VAL A 148 9.64 4.40 6.37
C VAL A 148 10.70 4.80 5.34
N ALA A 149 11.14 6.06 5.39
CA ALA A 149 12.18 6.54 4.47
C ALA A 149 13.17 7.47 5.18
N SER A 150 14.39 7.50 4.65
CA SER A 150 15.38 8.54 4.89
C SER A 150 15.37 9.55 3.74
N SER A 151 16.41 10.39 3.65
CA SER A 151 16.57 11.35 2.55
C SER A 151 16.63 10.68 1.17
N ASP A 152 17.29 9.51 1.07
CA ASP A 152 17.63 8.83 -0.18
C ASP A 152 17.17 7.37 -0.27
N THR A 153 16.61 6.82 0.79
CA THR A 153 16.27 5.40 0.89
C THR A 153 14.85 5.18 1.40
N VAL A 154 14.12 4.27 0.75
CA VAL A 154 12.84 3.73 1.23
C VAL A 154 13.11 2.35 1.85
N TYR A 155 12.58 2.11 3.05
CA TYR A 155 12.70 0.86 3.76
C TYR A 155 11.35 0.16 3.77
N ILE A 156 11.31 -1.03 3.19
CA ILE A 156 10.13 -1.87 3.11
C ILE A 156 10.22 -2.95 4.19
N PRO A 157 9.28 -3.02 5.13
CA PRO A 157 9.27 -4.08 6.14
C PRO A 157 8.98 -5.42 5.47
N THR A 158 9.68 -6.48 5.90
CA THR A 158 9.62 -7.78 5.24
C THR A 158 9.02 -8.89 6.09
N GLY A 159 8.50 -8.55 7.27
CA GLY A 159 7.80 -9.46 8.17
C GLY A 159 8.69 -10.43 8.95
N ARG A 160 9.69 -11.06 8.32
CA ARG A 160 10.54 -12.09 8.94
C ARG A 160 12.04 -11.80 8.91
N SER A 161 12.45 -10.72 8.28
CA SER A 161 13.85 -10.35 8.12
C SER A 161 14.06 -8.85 8.33
N MET A 162 15.29 -8.39 8.16
CA MET A 162 15.56 -6.95 8.19
C MET A 162 14.79 -6.24 7.06
N PRO A 163 14.36 -5.00 7.27
CA PRO A 163 13.72 -4.21 6.22
C PRO A 163 14.60 -4.13 4.97
N ALA A 164 13.96 -4.31 3.83
CA ALA A 164 14.60 -4.14 2.53
C ALA A 164 14.78 -2.66 2.20
N ALA A 165 15.96 -2.28 1.70
CA ALA A 165 16.30 -0.91 1.38
C ALA A 165 16.33 -0.69 -0.14
N PHE A 166 15.62 0.33 -0.60
CA PHE A 166 15.55 0.73 -2.01
C PHE A 166 15.96 2.18 -2.18
N ASP A 167 16.64 2.48 -3.27
CA ASP A 167 16.96 3.85 -3.65
C ASP A 167 15.65 4.62 -3.92
N LYS A 168 15.47 5.72 -3.22
CA LYS A 168 14.21 6.48 -3.22
C LYS A 168 13.89 7.11 -4.58
N ARG A 169 14.91 7.43 -5.37
CA ARG A 169 14.77 8.09 -6.66
C ARG A 169 14.56 7.09 -7.80
N THR A 170 15.19 5.92 -7.73
CA THR A 170 15.24 4.97 -8.85
C THR A 170 14.50 3.66 -8.59
N GLY A 171 14.14 3.36 -7.34
CA GLY A 171 13.56 2.10 -6.94
C GLY A 171 14.51 0.91 -6.97
N LYS A 172 15.81 1.14 -7.21
CA LYS A 172 16.81 0.07 -7.21
C LYS A 172 17.03 -0.45 -5.79
N PHE A 173 17.10 -1.76 -5.69
CA PHE A 173 17.44 -2.43 -4.45
C PHE A 173 18.88 -2.06 -3.99
N LYS A 174 19.03 -1.74 -2.69
CA LYS A 174 20.32 -1.40 -2.07
C LYS A 174 20.85 -2.55 -1.20
N ARG A 175 19.99 -3.14 -0.37
CA ARG A 175 20.30 -4.27 0.54
C ARG A 175 19.04 -4.82 1.22
#